data_72596e64b8823a14b64e430157fd5450
#
_entry.id   72596e64b8823a14b64e430157fd5450
#
_cell.length_a   1.000
_cell.length_b   1.000
_cell.length_c   1.000
_cell.angle_alpha   90.00
_cell.angle_beta   90.00
_cell.angle_gamma   90.00
#
_symmetry.space_group_name_H-M   'P 1'
#
loop_
_entity.id
_entity.type
_entity.pdbx_description
1 polymer ?
#
loop_
_entity_poly.entity_id
_entity_poly.type
_entity_poly.pdbx_seq_one_letter_code
_entity_poly.pdbx_strand_id
1 'polypeptide(L)'
;MKKENNSAHNHNRGSFSGRIGYVLAVAGSAVGLGNIWRFPYLAAKYGGGIFLLIYILLTASFGYVLIMSETALGRMTRKSPVGAFEHFGKTKSFKIGGWLNAVIPMLIVPYYSTIGGWVIKYLVEYFKGNVQAVAEDGYFGNFISDSWQAELWFLVFAALVFIIILGGVQNGVERMSKIMMPVLVVLAVVVTIYSVTRPGAVEGVKYFLIPNVKNFSWMTVVAAIGQMFYSLSIAMGILYTYGSYVRKDMDIERSTTQVEVFDTGIAILAGLMIIPAVFSFSGGNPETLQAGPSLMFITLPKVFASMGFGTATGIVFFILVLLAALTSAVSLMETSVSTFMDELHWSRKKCCGLMVVIMIVLGTASSMGYGLLDFIRIFGMNFLDFFDFMTNSVMMPLAALATCILILRVVGIDGMVKEIEQSSPFRRKKLYRVFIKYFAPICLIIILLSSIANVLGIISM
;
A
#
# COMPACT_ATOMS: atom_id res chain seq x y z
N MET A 1 14.99 3.66 51.01
CA MET A 1 15.55 3.12 49.78
C MET A 1 14.77 1.86 49.38
N LYS A 2 13.70 2.00 48.60
CA LYS A 2 13.02 0.88 47.98
C LYS A 2 13.63 0.70 46.58
N LYS A 3 14.33 -0.40 46.33
CA LYS A 3 14.76 -0.83 45.03
C LYS A 3 13.50 -1.16 44.23
N GLU A 4 13.16 -0.31 43.25
CA GLU A 4 12.20 -0.66 42.21
C GLU A 4 12.80 -1.80 41.38
N ASN A 5 12.22 -2.96 41.54
CA ASN A 5 12.45 -4.12 40.67
C ASN A 5 11.79 -3.81 39.31
N ASN A 6 12.49 -3.10 38.45
CA ASN A 6 12.18 -3.02 37.02
C ASN A 6 12.65 -4.31 36.34
N SER A 7 11.97 -5.42 36.62
CA SER A 7 12.01 -6.59 35.73
C SER A 7 11.13 -6.27 34.48
N ALA A 8 11.65 -5.39 33.63
CA ALA A 8 11.14 -5.24 32.30
C ALA A 8 11.22 -6.61 31.61
N HIS A 9 10.07 -7.19 31.31
CA HIS A 9 9.94 -8.27 30.33
C HIS A 9 10.43 -7.71 28.99
N ASN A 10 11.72 -7.86 28.73
CA ASN A 10 12.34 -7.70 27.43
C ASN A 10 11.79 -8.82 26.54
N HIS A 11 10.56 -8.65 26.04
CA HIS A 11 10.13 -9.40 24.87
C HIS A 11 11.12 -9.01 23.79
N ASN A 12 11.93 -9.98 23.38
CA ASN A 12 12.96 -9.83 22.35
C ASN A 12 12.26 -9.39 21.07
N ARG A 13 12.05 -8.05 20.92
CA ARG A 13 11.40 -7.47 19.73
C ARG A 13 12.28 -7.80 18.55
N GLY A 14 11.70 -8.41 17.51
CA GLY A 14 12.41 -8.72 16.28
C GLY A 14 13.17 -7.51 15.74
N SER A 15 14.27 -7.72 15.07
CA SER A 15 15.03 -6.66 14.41
C SER A 15 15.36 -7.09 12.99
N PHE A 16 15.45 -6.14 12.06
CA PHE A 16 15.99 -6.39 10.72
C PHE A 16 17.48 -6.73 10.81
N SER A 17 17.93 -7.62 9.93
CA SER A 17 19.35 -8.01 9.86
C SER A 17 20.27 -6.88 9.44
N GLY A 18 19.72 -5.86 8.76
CA GLY A 18 20.45 -4.69 8.28
C GLY A 18 19.59 -3.76 7.43
N ARG A 19 20.22 -2.70 6.91
CA ARG A 19 19.54 -1.65 6.11
C ARG A 19 18.83 -2.23 4.89
N ILE A 20 19.46 -3.12 4.13
CA ILE A 20 18.87 -3.70 2.92
C ILE A 20 17.58 -4.47 3.27
N GLY A 21 17.58 -5.24 4.36
CA GLY A 21 16.38 -5.96 4.82
C GLY A 21 15.23 -5.02 5.15
N TYR A 22 15.52 -3.94 5.87
CA TYR A 22 14.54 -2.89 6.16
C TYR A 22 14.01 -2.22 4.88
N VAL A 23 14.90 -1.74 4.00
CA VAL A 23 14.52 -1.04 2.77
C VAL A 23 13.64 -1.93 1.89
N LEU A 24 14.01 -3.20 1.69
CA LEU A 24 13.23 -4.12 0.86
C LEU A 24 11.90 -4.51 1.52
N ALA A 25 11.82 -4.59 2.85
CA ALA A 25 10.58 -4.84 3.55
C ALA A 25 9.62 -3.64 3.43
N VAL A 26 10.10 -2.41 3.64
CA VAL A 26 9.29 -1.19 3.49
C VAL A 26 8.92 -0.95 2.03
N ALA A 27 9.86 -1.12 1.10
CA ALA A 27 9.56 -1.05 -0.33
C ALA A 27 8.54 -2.11 -0.76
N GLY A 28 8.64 -3.35 -0.24
CA GLY A 28 7.66 -4.40 -0.48
C GLY A 28 6.29 -4.12 0.11
N SER A 29 6.22 -3.34 1.19
CA SER A 29 4.95 -2.82 1.70
C SER A 29 4.37 -1.74 0.81
N ALA A 30 5.22 -0.82 0.35
CA ALA A 30 4.82 0.31 -0.49
C ALA A 30 4.42 -0.16 -1.90
N VAL A 31 5.22 -1.03 -2.51
CA VAL A 31 4.94 -1.59 -3.84
C VAL A 31 3.84 -2.65 -3.75
N GLY A 32 2.62 -2.27 -4.00
CA GLY A 32 1.44 -3.13 -3.91
C GLY A 32 0.51 -2.99 -5.11
N LEU A 33 -0.72 -3.43 -4.92
CA LEU A 33 -1.78 -3.29 -5.93
C LEU A 33 -2.01 -1.82 -6.32
N GLY A 34 -1.77 -0.88 -5.41
CA GLY A 34 -1.90 0.55 -5.65
C GLY A 34 -0.99 1.09 -6.76
N ASN A 35 0.24 0.56 -6.89
CA ASN A 35 1.16 0.94 -7.95
C ASN A 35 0.77 0.32 -9.29
N ILE A 36 0.17 -0.88 -9.27
CA ILE A 36 -0.06 -1.67 -10.49
C ILE A 36 -1.38 -1.30 -11.15
N TRP A 37 -2.45 -1.05 -10.41
CA TRP A 37 -3.72 -0.69 -11.04
C TRP A 37 -4.15 0.76 -10.81
N ARG A 38 -4.06 1.25 -9.55
CA ARG A 38 -4.58 2.57 -9.19
C ARG A 38 -3.75 3.69 -9.80
N PHE A 39 -2.43 3.57 -9.72
CA PHE A 39 -1.52 4.58 -10.26
C PHE A 39 -1.67 4.76 -11.79
N PRO A 40 -1.62 3.71 -12.64
CA PRO A 40 -1.81 3.87 -14.08
C PRO A 40 -3.17 4.45 -14.45
N TYR A 41 -4.24 4.02 -13.77
CA TYR A 41 -5.56 4.57 -13.97
C TYR A 41 -5.62 6.06 -13.66
N LEU A 42 -5.13 6.47 -12.47
CA LEU A 42 -5.13 7.88 -12.08
C LEU A 42 -4.24 8.72 -13.00
N ALA A 43 -3.09 8.20 -13.39
CA ALA A 43 -2.21 8.88 -14.34
C ALA A 43 -2.92 9.11 -15.67
N ALA A 44 -3.61 8.10 -16.21
CA ALA A 44 -4.36 8.25 -17.46
C ALA A 44 -5.54 9.22 -17.33
N LYS A 45 -6.31 9.15 -16.24
CA LYS A 45 -7.48 10.02 -16.01
C LYS A 45 -7.11 11.48 -15.74
N TYR A 46 -6.00 11.72 -15.04
CA TYR A 46 -5.64 13.06 -14.54
C TYR A 46 -4.42 13.68 -15.24
N GLY A 47 -4.21 13.36 -16.52
CA GLY A 47 -3.35 14.12 -17.42
C GLY A 47 -1.98 13.52 -17.72
N GLY A 48 -1.77 12.21 -17.47
CA GLY A 48 -0.56 11.51 -17.90
C GLY A 48 0.70 12.05 -17.25
N GLY A 49 1.60 12.62 -18.07
CA GLY A 49 2.90 13.11 -17.60
C GLY A 49 2.84 14.25 -16.59
N ILE A 50 1.78 15.09 -16.61
CA ILE A 50 1.63 16.13 -15.58
C ILE A 50 1.26 15.53 -14.23
N PHE A 51 0.43 14.48 -14.22
CA PHE A 51 0.14 13.72 -13.00
C PHE A 51 1.43 13.07 -12.45
N LEU A 52 2.22 12.42 -13.31
CA LEU A 52 3.49 11.80 -12.93
C LEU A 52 4.45 12.82 -12.32
N LEU A 53 4.61 14.00 -12.94
CA LEU A 53 5.47 15.05 -12.41
C LEU A 53 5.04 15.50 -11.01
N ILE A 54 3.74 15.76 -10.82
CA ILE A 54 3.19 16.18 -9.53
C ILE A 54 3.36 15.05 -8.49
N TYR A 55 3.11 13.80 -8.88
CA TYR A 55 3.31 12.64 -8.01
C TYR A 55 4.76 12.53 -7.51
N ILE A 56 5.75 12.65 -8.41
CA ILE A 56 7.18 12.61 -8.05
C ILE A 56 7.53 13.75 -7.07
N LEU A 57 7.06 14.97 -7.33
CA LEU A 57 7.31 16.11 -6.46
C LEU A 57 6.70 15.92 -5.06
N LEU A 58 5.48 15.39 -4.99
CA LEU A 58 4.80 15.10 -3.72
C LEU A 58 5.50 13.97 -2.96
N THR A 59 5.89 12.89 -3.64
CA THR A 59 6.60 11.78 -3.03
C THR A 59 7.94 12.25 -2.43
N ALA A 60 8.75 12.99 -3.20
CA ALA A 60 10.06 13.48 -2.78
C ALA A 60 10.01 14.58 -1.70
N SER A 61 8.85 15.12 -1.41
CA SER A 61 8.65 16.16 -0.40
C SER A 61 7.75 15.71 0.74
N PHE A 62 6.45 15.59 0.49
CA PHE A 62 5.46 15.26 1.51
C PHE A 62 5.53 13.79 1.96
N GLY A 63 5.63 12.87 1.00
CA GLY A 63 5.82 11.43 1.27
C GLY A 63 7.07 11.18 2.11
N TYR A 64 8.20 11.74 1.68
CA TYR A 64 9.48 11.68 2.39
C TYR A 64 9.34 12.08 3.87
N VAL A 65 8.69 13.20 4.15
CA VAL A 65 8.56 13.73 5.51
C VAL A 65 7.73 12.78 6.39
N LEU A 66 6.64 12.21 5.87
CA LEU A 66 5.79 11.31 6.63
C LEU A 66 6.44 9.94 6.86
N ILE A 67 7.10 9.34 5.84
CA ILE A 67 7.86 8.09 6.01
C ILE A 67 8.91 8.25 7.11
N MET A 68 9.70 9.33 7.05
CA MET A 68 10.70 9.62 8.06
C MET A 68 10.11 9.79 9.46
N SER A 69 8.99 10.49 9.54
CA SER A 69 8.31 10.76 10.81
C SER A 69 7.85 9.48 11.50
N GLU A 70 7.10 8.64 10.80
CA GLU A 70 6.57 7.40 11.36
C GLU A 70 7.69 6.40 11.69
N THR A 71 8.69 6.26 10.79
CA THR A 71 9.86 5.42 11.03
C THR A 71 10.66 5.87 12.26
N ALA A 72 10.92 7.17 12.39
CA ALA A 72 11.65 7.71 13.53
C ALA A 72 10.89 7.52 14.84
N LEU A 73 9.57 7.76 14.86
CA LEU A 73 8.72 7.51 16.03
C LEU A 73 8.74 6.03 16.44
N GLY A 74 8.67 5.11 15.47
CA GLY A 74 8.81 3.69 15.71
C GLY A 74 10.18 3.33 16.31
N ARG A 75 11.28 3.89 15.77
CA ARG A 75 12.65 3.66 16.27
C ARG A 75 12.87 4.22 17.65
N MET A 76 12.34 5.42 17.96
CA MET A 76 12.43 6.05 19.27
C MET A 76 11.80 5.20 20.36
N THR A 77 10.62 4.66 20.08
CA THR A 77 9.79 3.99 21.07
C THR A 77 10.00 2.48 21.15
N ARG A 78 10.48 1.89 20.07
CA ARG A 78 10.59 0.41 19.92
C ARG A 78 9.25 -0.29 20.13
N LYS A 79 8.14 0.36 19.75
CA LYS A 79 6.77 -0.11 19.93
C LYS A 79 5.96 -0.01 18.65
N SER A 80 4.84 -0.75 18.60
CA SER A 80 3.78 -0.59 17.61
C SER A 80 3.14 0.80 17.66
N PRO A 81 2.28 1.19 16.70
CA PRO A 81 1.68 2.51 16.69
C PRO A 81 1.01 2.92 18.00
N VAL A 82 0.21 2.02 18.62
CA VAL A 82 -0.48 2.30 19.88
C VAL A 82 0.53 2.61 20.98
N GLY A 83 1.49 1.73 21.17
CA GLY A 83 2.52 1.90 22.17
C GLY A 83 3.44 3.10 21.92
N ALA A 84 3.63 3.50 20.65
CA ALA A 84 4.37 4.72 20.32
C ALA A 84 3.64 5.98 20.76
N PHE A 85 2.33 6.06 20.51
CA PHE A 85 1.52 7.17 20.96
C PHE A 85 1.41 7.24 22.49
N GLU A 86 1.27 6.09 23.16
CA GLU A 86 1.25 6.01 24.64
C GLU A 86 2.57 6.43 25.29
N HIS A 87 3.70 6.14 24.63
CA HIS A 87 5.03 6.49 25.13
C HIS A 87 5.19 8.01 25.31
N PHE A 88 4.67 8.79 24.34
CA PHE A 88 4.80 10.24 24.34
C PHE A 88 3.59 10.94 24.95
N GLY A 89 2.38 10.41 24.72
CA GLY A 89 1.12 11.04 25.13
C GLY A 89 0.63 10.56 26.48
N LYS A 90 0.53 11.49 27.46
CA LYS A 90 0.04 11.17 28.82
C LYS A 90 -1.48 11.09 28.92
N THR A 91 -2.23 11.47 27.87
CA THR A 91 -3.70 11.53 27.88
C THR A 91 -4.32 10.43 27.03
N LYS A 92 -5.53 9.98 27.40
CA LYS A 92 -6.29 8.97 26.63
C LYS A 92 -6.52 9.37 25.16
N SER A 93 -6.62 10.69 24.87
CA SER A 93 -6.83 11.19 23.52
C SER A 93 -5.68 10.85 22.56
N PHE A 94 -4.43 10.81 23.03
CA PHE A 94 -3.31 10.41 22.18
C PHE A 94 -3.35 8.92 21.85
N LYS A 95 -3.85 8.07 22.75
CA LYS A 95 -4.03 6.63 22.49
C LYS A 95 -4.96 6.38 21.31
N ILE A 96 -5.97 7.22 21.08
CA ILE A 96 -6.88 7.15 19.92
C ILE A 96 -6.10 7.25 18.60
N GLY A 97 -5.13 8.19 18.50
CA GLY A 97 -4.28 8.31 17.30
C GLY A 97 -3.47 7.06 17.01
N GLY A 98 -2.95 6.40 18.06
CA GLY A 98 -2.27 5.11 17.95
C GLY A 98 -3.19 3.99 17.45
N TRP A 99 -4.39 3.89 18.02
CA TRP A 99 -5.38 2.90 17.60
C TRP A 99 -5.91 3.16 16.18
N LEU A 100 -6.07 4.41 15.75
CA LEU A 100 -6.39 4.70 14.34
C LEU A 100 -5.35 4.09 13.39
N ASN A 101 -4.06 4.33 13.66
CA ASN A 101 -2.98 3.73 12.86
C ASN A 101 -2.95 2.19 12.93
N ALA A 102 -3.35 1.60 14.05
CA ALA A 102 -3.30 0.16 14.26
C ALA A 102 -4.51 -0.61 13.67
N VAL A 103 -5.70 -0.01 13.70
CA VAL A 103 -6.94 -0.64 13.20
C VAL A 103 -6.97 -0.64 11.67
N ILE A 104 -6.38 0.37 11.03
CA ILE A 104 -6.33 0.45 9.56
C ILE A 104 -5.80 -0.84 8.92
N PRO A 105 -4.60 -1.37 9.25
CA PRO A 105 -4.13 -2.61 8.65
C PRO A 105 -4.97 -3.83 9.02
N MET A 106 -5.61 -3.83 10.21
CA MET A 106 -6.54 -4.90 10.62
C MET A 106 -7.78 -4.96 9.73
N LEU A 107 -8.23 -3.83 9.20
CA LEU A 107 -9.36 -3.74 8.27
C LEU A 107 -8.93 -3.95 6.82
N ILE A 108 -7.72 -3.48 6.43
CA ILE A 108 -7.25 -3.60 5.05
C ILE A 108 -6.91 -5.05 4.70
N VAL A 109 -6.15 -5.77 5.53
CA VAL A 109 -5.65 -7.09 5.16
C VAL A 109 -6.76 -8.10 4.82
N PRO A 110 -7.96 -8.09 5.44
CA PRO A 110 -9.08 -8.95 5.06
C PRO A 110 -9.54 -8.73 3.61
N TYR A 111 -9.96 -7.52 3.24
CA TYR A 111 -10.45 -7.26 1.88
C TYR A 111 -9.33 -7.27 0.84
N TYR A 112 -8.12 -6.88 1.21
CA TYR A 112 -6.94 -6.97 0.35
C TYR A 112 -6.60 -8.42 0.00
N SER A 113 -6.79 -9.35 0.94
CA SER A 113 -6.61 -10.78 0.73
C SER A 113 -7.67 -11.37 -0.21
N THR A 114 -8.88 -10.82 -0.24
CA THR A 114 -9.90 -11.18 -1.23
C THR A 114 -9.41 -10.86 -2.65
N ILE A 115 -8.88 -9.66 -2.86
CA ILE A 115 -8.30 -9.25 -4.14
C ILE A 115 -7.07 -10.11 -4.48
N GLY A 116 -6.22 -10.42 -3.50
CA GLY A 116 -5.10 -11.35 -3.66
C GLY A 116 -5.55 -12.74 -4.12
N GLY A 117 -6.69 -13.21 -3.64
CA GLY A 117 -7.33 -14.44 -4.11
C GLY A 117 -7.74 -14.37 -5.59
N TRP A 118 -8.31 -13.24 -6.04
CA TRP A 118 -8.64 -13.03 -7.46
C TRP A 118 -7.39 -13.09 -8.35
N VAL A 119 -6.27 -12.54 -7.87
CA VAL A 119 -4.97 -12.61 -8.58
C VAL A 119 -4.52 -14.06 -8.75
N ILE A 120 -4.61 -14.90 -7.70
CA ILE A 120 -4.26 -16.33 -7.79
C ILE A 120 -5.18 -17.04 -8.77
N LYS A 121 -6.49 -16.79 -8.72
CA LYS A 121 -7.46 -17.39 -9.66
C LYS A 121 -7.05 -17.10 -11.10
N TYR A 122 -6.81 -15.83 -11.44
CA TYR A 122 -6.41 -15.46 -12.79
C TYR A 122 -5.07 -16.08 -13.20
N LEU A 123 -4.08 -16.08 -12.31
CA LEU A 123 -2.80 -16.74 -12.56
C LEU A 123 -2.99 -18.24 -12.92
N VAL A 124 -3.83 -18.94 -12.17
CA VAL A 124 -4.14 -20.36 -12.45
C VAL A 124 -4.83 -20.53 -13.80
N GLU A 125 -5.76 -19.64 -14.17
CA GLU A 125 -6.42 -19.72 -15.48
C GLU A 125 -5.43 -19.46 -16.64
N TYR A 126 -4.49 -18.54 -16.48
CA TYR A 126 -3.43 -18.33 -17.45
C TYR A 126 -2.50 -19.55 -17.58
N PHE A 127 -2.15 -20.23 -16.48
CA PHE A 127 -1.39 -21.49 -16.54
C PHE A 127 -2.15 -22.62 -17.22
N LYS A 128 -3.47 -22.64 -17.13
CA LYS A 128 -4.33 -23.59 -17.86
C LYS A 128 -4.48 -23.25 -19.36
N GLY A 129 -3.99 -22.10 -19.80
CA GLY A 129 -4.14 -21.63 -21.17
C GLY A 129 -5.49 -20.98 -21.48
N ASN A 130 -6.31 -20.65 -20.47
CA ASN A 130 -7.67 -20.12 -20.64
C ASN A 130 -7.68 -18.60 -20.91
N VAL A 131 -6.69 -18.08 -21.64
CA VAL A 131 -6.53 -16.64 -21.88
C VAL A 131 -7.75 -16.00 -22.57
N GLN A 132 -8.40 -16.71 -23.50
CA GLN A 132 -9.59 -16.20 -24.18
C GLN A 132 -10.80 -16.17 -23.25
N ALA A 133 -10.99 -17.20 -22.44
CA ALA A 133 -12.10 -17.28 -21.48
C ALA A 133 -12.05 -16.15 -20.44
N VAL A 134 -10.87 -15.86 -19.87
CA VAL A 134 -10.73 -14.76 -18.88
C VAL A 134 -10.89 -13.36 -19.49
N ALA A 135 -10.81 -13.26 -20.83
CA ALA A 135 -11.02 -12.01 -21.56
C ALA A 135 -12.48 -11.78 -21.97
N GLU A 136 -13.35 -12.79 -21.80
CA GLU A 136 -14.79 -12.66 -22.13
C GLU A 136 -15.49 -11.65 -21.23
N ASP A 137 -16.49 -10.97 -21.80
CA ASP A 137 -17.35 -10.07 -21.05
C ASP A 137 -18.13 -10.85 -19.99
N GLY A 138 -18.12 -10.33 -18.76
CA GLY A 138 -18.81 -10.96 -17.65
C GLY A 138 -18.00 -12.04 -16.89
N TYR A 139 -16.88 -12.53 -17.41
CA TYR A 139 -16.08 -13.56 -16.71
C TYR A 139 -15.74 -13.17 -15.28
N PHE A 140 -15.20 -11.96 -15.10
CA PHE A 140 -14.85 -11.44 -13.78
C PHE A 140 -16.08 -11.29 -12.87
N GLY A 141 -17.17 -10.71 -13.41
CA GLY A 141 -18.43 -10.57 -12.66
C GLY A 141 -19.00 -11.91 -12.20
N ASN A 142 -19.04 -12.90 -13.10
CA ASN A 142 -19.50 -14.24 -12.78
C ASN A 142 -18.63 -14.93 -11.72
N PHE A 143 -17.31 -14.74 -11.80
CA PHE A 143 -16.38 -15.30 -10.83
C PHE A 143 -16.57 -14.70 -9.42
N ILE A 144 -16.65 -13.39 -9.29
CA ILE A 144 -16.78 -12.74 -7.96
C ILE A 144 -18.19 -12.94 -7.36
N SER A 145 -19.20 -13.19 -8.19
CA SER A 145 -20.56 -13.52 -7.75
C SER A 145 -20.70 -14.97 -7.30
N ASP A 146 -19.82 -15.87 -7.76
CA ASP A 146 -19.73 -17.24 -7.23
C ASP A 146 -19.03 -17.24 -5.87
N SER A 147 -19.83 -17.13 -4.82
CA SER A 147 -19.35 -17.01 -3.44
C SER A 147 -18.39 -18.12 -3.04
N TRP A 148 -18.58 -19.36 -3.53
CA TRP A 148 -17.72 -20.47 -3.17
C TRP A 148 -16.34 -20.40 -3.84
N GLN A 149 -16.29 -20.01 -5.10
CA GLN A 149 -15.03 -19.82 -5.79
C GLN A 149 -14.28 -18.59 -5.23
N ALA A 150 -14.94 -17.48 -5.03
CA ALA A 150 -14.37 -16.28 -4.46
C ALA A 150 -13.77 -16.56 -3.07
N GLU A 151 -14.52 -17.28 -2.21
CA GLU A 151 -14.06 -17.65 -0.87
C GLU A 151 -12.87 -18.62 -0.90
N LEU A 152 -12.88 -19.62 -1.76
CA LEU A 152 -11.78 -20.57 -1.89
C LEU A 152 -10.46 -19.85 -2.18
N TRP A 153 -10.45 -18.96 -3.17
CA TRP A 153 -9.22 -18.25 -3.57
C TRP A 153 -8.80 -17.22 -2.53
N PHE A 154 -9.73 -16.56 -1.85
CA PHE A 154 -9.44 -15.73 -0.67
C PHE A 154 -8.72 -16.55 0.39
N LEU A 155 -9.23 -17.72 0.78
CA LEU A 155 -8.62 -18.58 1.80
C LEU A 155 -7.22 -19.07 1.38
N VAL A 156 -7.02 -19.37 0.10
CA VAL A 156 -5.68 -19.74 -0.42
C VAL A 156 -4.68 -18.60 -0.23
N PHE A 157 -5.05 -17.37 -0.60
CA PHE A 157 -4.17 -16.21 -0.40
C PHE A 157 -3.94 -15.93 1.08
N ALA A 158 -4.98 -15.98 1.90
CA ALA A 158 -4.91 -15.79 3.35
C ALA A 158 -3.96 -16.81 4.01
N ALA A 159 -4.01 -18.07 3.58
CA ALA A 159 -3.10 -19.12 4.05
C ALA A 159 -1.64 -18.82 3.70
N LEU A 160 -1.35 -18.33 2.49
CA LEU A 160 0.00 -17.93 2.10
C LEU A 160 0.53 -16.80 2.98
N VAL A 161 -0.26 -15.76 3.23
CA VAL A 161 0.10 -14.65 4.13
C VAL A 161 0.37 -15.18 5.54
N PHE A 162 -0.49 -16.04 6.05
CA PHE A 162 -0.35 -16.63 7.40
C PHE A 162 0.94 -17.45 7.55
N ILE A 163 1.27 -18.29 6.57
CA ILE A 163 2.49 -19.10 6.58
C ILE A 163 3.73 -18.21 6.66
N ILE A 164 3.76 -17.13 5.87
CA ILE A 164 4.89 -16.19 5.87
C ILE A 164 5.02 -15.49 7.22
N ILE A 165 3.90 -15.02 7.79
CA ILE A 165 3.93 -14.24 9.03
C ILE A 165 4.35 -15.07 10.25
N LEU A 166 4.08 -16.38 10.24
CA LEU A 166 4.56 -17.29 11.30
C LEU A 166 6.08 -17.36 11.38
N GLY A 167 6.79 -17.11 10.26
CA GLY A 167 8.25 -17.06 10.21
C GLY A 167 8.88 -15.88 10.96
N GLY A 168 8.07 -14.91 11.39
CA GLY A 168 8.53 -13.72 12.11
C GLY A 168 9.18 -12.68 11.22
N VAL A 169 9.87 -11.70 11.84
CA VAL A 169 10.42 -10.55 11.13
C VAL A 169 11.54 -10.95 10.17
N GLN A 170 12.54 -11.68 10.64
CA GLN A 170 13.73 -12.02 9.82
C GLN A 170 13.47 -13.15 8.83
N ASN A 171 12.92 -14.28 9.30
CA ASN A 171 12.72 -15.47 8.48
C ASN A 171 11.42 -15.42 7.64
N GLY A 172 10.44 -14.62 8.05
CA GLY A 172 9.20 -14.37 7.31
C GLY A 172 9.32 -13.11 6.46
N VAL A 173 9.03 -11.95 7.04
CA VAL A 173 8.89 -10.66 6.35
C VAL A 173 10.16 -10.29 5.56
N GLU A 174 11.31 -10.24 6.23
CA GLU A 174 12.56 -9.80 5.62
C GLU A 174 13.05 -10.75 4.52
N ARG A 175 13.06 -12.06 4.81
CA ARG A 175 13.52 -13.06 3.85
C ARG A 175 12.65 -13.07 2.59
N MET A 176 11.33 -13.00 2.75
CA MET A 176 10.41 -12.97 1.61
C MET A 176 10.59 -11.69 0.80
N SER A 177 10.70 -10.53 1.45
CA SER A 177 10.92 -9.26 0.73
C SER A 177 12.26 -9.25 -0.02
N LYS A 178 13.33 -9.83 0.54
CA LYS A 178 14.64 -9.96 -0.12
C LYS A 178 14.60 -10.80 -1.41
N ILE A 179 13.69 -11.76 -1.49
CA ILE A 179 13.51 -12.62 -2.68
C ILE A 179 12.51 -11.99 -3.63
N MET A 180 11.33 -11.63 -3.13
CA MET A 180 10.21 -11.18 -3.96
C MET A 180 10.47 -9.84 -4.63
N MET A 181 11.09 -8.87 -3.94
CA MET A 181 11.28 -7.53 -4.51
C MET A 181 12.20 -7.51 -5.74
N PRO A 182 13.40 -8.13 -5.75
CA PRO A 182 14.21 -8.20 -6.96
C PRO A 182 13.51 -8.93 -8.11
N VAL A 183 12.82 -10.04 -7.83
CA VAL A 183 12.05 -10.79 -8.84
C VAL A 183 10.95 -9.89 -9.42
N LEU A 184 10.19 -9.19 -8.59
CA LEU A 184 9.14 -8.26 -9.01
C LEU A 184 9.70 -7.17 -9.94
N VAL A 185 10.85 -6.57 -9.62
CA VAL A 185 11.49 -5.54 -10.46
C VAL A 185 11.85 -6.12 -11.83
N VAL A 186 12.47 -7.31 -11.87
CA VAL A 186 12.82 -7.97 -13.13
C VAL A 186 11.58 -8.25 -13.98
N LEU A 187 10.52 -8.81 -13.38
CA LEU A 187 9.26 -9.08 -14.08
C LEU A 187 8.61 -7.78 -14.59
N ALA A 188 8.62 -6.71 -13.78
CA ALA A 188 8.09 -5.40 -14.19
C ALA A 188 8.84 -4.84 -15.39
N VAL A 189 10.17 -4.94 -15.42
CA VAL A 189 10.99 -4.52 -16.57
C VAL A 189 10.65 -5.34 -17.81
N VAL A 190 10.56 -6.67 -17.69
CA VAL A 190 10.23 -7.58 -18.82
C VAL A 190 8.89 -7.22 -19.43
N VAL A 191 7.84 -7.07 -18.62
CA VAL A 191 6.49 -6.72 -19.13
C VAL A 191 6.48 -5.30 -19.71
N THR A 192 7.20 -4.36 -19.08
CA THR A 192 7.31 -2.99 -19.60
C THR A 192 7.96 -2.97 -20.99
N ILE A 193 9.11 -3.66 -21.17
CA ILE A 193 9.78 -3.73 -22.49
C ILE A 193 8.82 -4.30 -23.53
N TYR A 194 8.11 -5.38 -23.20
CA TYR A 194 7.14 -5.97 -24.10
C TYR A 194 6.01 -5.00 -24.44
N SER A 195 5.46 -4.29 -23.46
CA SER A 195 4.36 -3.31 -23.65
C SER A 195 4.78 -2.16 -24.58
N VAL A 196 5.91 -1.51 -24.30
CA VAL A 196 6.34 -0.31 -25.06
C VAL A 196 6.78 -0.62 -26.48
N THR A 197 7.07 -1.89 -26.80
CA THR A 197 7.44 -2.34 -28.16
C THR A 197 6.24 -2.71 -29.03
N ARG A 198 5.00 -2.59 -28.51
CA ARG A 198 3.80 -2.89 -29.32
C ARG A 198 3.51 -1.77 -30.34
N PRO A 199 2.97 -2.15 -31.51
CA PRO A 199 2.47 -1.15 -32.47
C PRO A 199 1.45 -0.21 -31.80
N GLY A 200 1.61 1.09 -31.97
CA GLY A 200 0.73 2.11 -31.35
C GLY A 200 1.06 2.47 -29.88
N ALA A 201 1.98 1.74 -29.22
CA ALA A 201 2.35 2.00 -27.83
C ALA A 201 3.05 3.37 -27.60
N VAL A 202 3.72 3.91 -28.64
CA VAL A 202 4.52 5.15 -28.54
C VAL A 202 3.68 6.34 -28.08
N GLU A 203 2.44 6.45 -28.53
CA GLU A 203 1.55 7.53 -28.10
C GLU A 203 1.19 7.43 -26.60
N GLY A 204 1.00 6.21 -26.09
CA GLY A 204 0.82 5.96 -24.66
C GLY A 204 2.07 6.31 -23.84
N VAL A 205 3.26 5.98 -24.35
CA VAL A 205 4.53 6.37 -23.70
C VAL A 205 4.67 7.88 -23.66
N LYS A 206 4.41 8.59 -24.77
CA LYS A 206 4.46 10.07 -24.81
C LYS A 206 3.45 10.68 -23.86
N TYR A 207 2.21 10.18 -23.87
CA TYR A 207 1.14 10.65 -22.98
C TYR A 207 1.54 10.54 -21.52
N PHE A 208 2.14 9.42 -21.13
CA PHE A 208 2.51 9.14 -19.74
C PHE A 208 3.78 9.87 -19.28
N LEU A 209 4.79 10.03 -20.16
CA LEU A 209 6.08 10.59 -19.74
C LEU A 209 6.21 12.09 -19.99
N ILE A 210 5.51 12.65 -20.98
CA ILE A 210 5.67 14.06 -21.37
C ILE A 210 4.63 14.92 -20.63
N PRO A 211 5.04 15.79 -19.69
CA PRO A 211 4.13 16.67 -18.98
C PRO A 211 3.45 17.64 -19.97
N ASN A 212 2.12 17.65 -19.99
CA ASN A 212 1.33 18.60 -20.75
C ASN A 212 0.49 19.46 -19.79
N VAL A 213 0.86 20.72 -19.66
CA VAL A 213 0.20 21.68 -18.76
C VAL A 213 -1.28 21.90 -19.13
N LYS A 214 -1.66 21.67 -20.40
CA LYS A 214 -3.07 21.78 -20.83
C LYS A 214 -3.96 20.72 -20.16
N ASN A 215 -3.38 19.60 -19.75
CA ASN A 215 -4.09 18.51 -19.06
C ASN A 215 -4.11 18.69 -17.54
N PHE A 216 -3.56 19.81 -17.03
CA PHE A 216 -3.56 20.09 -15.61
C PHE A 216 -4.97 20.45 -15.12
N SER A 217 -5.33 19.88 -13.97
CA SER A 217 -6.49 20.28 -13.17
C SER A 217 -6.14 20.26 -11.69
N TRP A 218 -6.92 20.94 -10.86
CA TRP A 218 -6.74 20.84 -9.41
C TRP A 218 -6.99 19.41 -8.91
N MET A 219 -7.83 18.65 -9.61
CA MET A 219 -8.06 17.23 -9.32
C MET A 219 -6.81 16.38 -9.57
N THR A 220 -5.93 16.78 -10.51
CA THR A 220 -4.62 16.12 -10.70
C THR A 220 -3.78 16.16 -9.44
N VAL A 221 -3.75 17.29 -8.73
CA VAL A 221 -3.02 17.44 -7.47
C VAL A 221 -3.66 16.59 -6.37
N VAL A 222 -4.97 16.66 -6.21
CA VAL A 222 -5.72 15.90 -5.18
C VAL A 222 -5.54 14.40 -5.39
N ALA A 223 -5.69 13.92 -6.63
CA ALA A 223 -5.51 12.52 -6.99
C ALA A 223 -4.05 12.06 -6.75
N ALA A 224 -3.07 12.89 -7.10
CA ALA A 224 -1.66 12.58 -6.89
C ALA A 224 -1.30 12.52 -5.39
N ILE A 225 -1.84 13.42 -4.54
CA ILE A 225 -1.68 13.35 -3.09
C ILE A 225 -2.28 12.05 -2.54
N GLY A 226 -3.52 11.73 -2.93
CA GLY A 226 -4.21 10.52 -2.48
C GLY A 226 -3.47 9.24 -2.92
N GLN A 227 -2.94 9.21 -4.15
CA GLN A 227 -2.15 8.09 -4.64
C GLN A 227 -0.82 7.93 -3.88
N MET A 228 -0.09 9.01 -3.67
CA MET A 228 1.16 9.00 -2.92
C MET A 228 0.95 8.48 -1.49
N PHE A 229 -0.13 8.91 -0.84
CA PHE A 229 -0.46 8.51 0.52
C PHE A 229 -0.70 7.01 0.63
N TYR A 230 -1.50 6.48 -0.30
CA TYR A 230 -1.81 5.06 -0.37
C TYR A 230 -0.57 4.22 -0.74
N SER A 231 0.18 4.65 -1.77
CA SER A 231 1.33 3.92 -2.29
C SER A 231 2.45 3.75 -1.26
N LEU A 232 2.79 4.81 -0.52
CA LEU A 232 3.90 4.79 0.43
C LEU A 232 3.59 4.13 1.78
N SER A 233 2.44 3.47 1.93
CA SER A 233 1.98 2.84 3.19
C SER A 233 1.97 3.78 4.39
N ILE A 234 1.70 5.08 4.19
CA ILE A 234 1.68 6.10 5.22
C ILE A 234 0.38 5.99 6.02
N ALA A 235 0.46 6.23 7.32
CA ALA A 235 -0.67 6.18 8.26
C ALA A 235 -1.38 4.81 8.37
N MET A 236 -0.70 3.76 7.98
CA MET A 236 -1.16 2.36 8.15
C MET A 236 -0.46 1.66 9.33
N GLY A 237 0.28 2.39 10.16
CA GLY A 237 1.05 1.84 11.28
C GLY A 237 2.26 0.99 10.88
N ILE A 238 2.43 0.68 9.58
CA ILE A 238 3.51 -0.17 9.07
C ILE A 238 4.87 0.46 9.33
N LEU A 239 5.02 1.75 9.04
CA LEU A 239 6.27 2.48 9.20
C LEU A 239 6.66 2.62 10.69
N TYR A 240 5.69 2.75 11.60
CA TYR A 240 5.93 2.64 13.04
C TYR A 240 6.44 1.26 13.43
N THR A 241 5.76 0.21 12.99
CA THR A 241 6.10 -1.18 13.31
C THR A 241 7.48 -1.52 12.77
N TYR A 242 7.75 -1.25 11.50
CA TYR A 242 9.05 -1.51 10.89
C TYR A 242 10.14 -0.60 11.45
N GLY A 243 9.84 0.67 11.73
CA GLY A 243 10.71 1.57 12.47
C GLY A 243 11.12 1.03 13.83
N SER A 244 10.21 0.35 14.54
CA SER A 244 10.51 -0.26 15.83
C SER A 244 11.48 -1.44 15.76
N TYR A 245 11.66 -2.05 14.59
CA TYR A 245 12.63 -3.11 14.31
C TYR A 245 13.99 -2.59 13.82
N VAL A 246 14.08 -1.28 13.58
CA VAL A 246 15.29 -0.61 13.10
C VAL A 246 16.29 -0.40 14.22
N ARG A 247 17.57 -0.68 13.94
CA ARG A 247 18.68 -0.40 14.86
C ARG A 247 19.00 1.10 14.87
N LYS A 248 19.54 1.60 15.99
CA LYS A 248 19.86 3.03 16.16
C LYS A 248 20.96 3.52 15.23
N ASP A 249 21.86 2.63 14.77
CA ASP A 249 22.96 2.92 13.88
C ASP A 249 22.54 3.02 12.39
N MET A 250 21.28 2.70 12.07
CA MET A 250 20.78 2.75 10.69
C MET A 250 20.40 4.17 10.27
N ASP A 251 20.92 4.60 9.12
CA ASP A 251 20.59 5.87 8.48
C ASP A 251 19.15 5.86 7.94
N ILE A 252 18.23 6.54 8.67
CA ILE A 252 16.81 6.62 8.28
C ILE A 252 16.65 7.45 7.01
N GLU A 253 17.37 8.59 6.87
CA GLU A 253 17.22 9.46 5.70
C GLU A 253 17.56 8.74 4.41
N ARG A 254 18.71 8.06 4.37
CA ARG A 254 19.12 7.30 3.21
C ARG A 254 18.19 6.13 2.91
N SER A 255 17.70 5.46 3.95
CA SER A 255 16.77 4.34 3.78
C SER A 255 15.43 4.81 3.25
N THR A 256 14.89 5.93 3.75
CA THR A 256 13.66 6.56 3.23
C THR A 256 13.80 6.92 1.76
N THR A 257 14.89 7.58 1.37
CA THR A 257 15.13 7.91 -0.04
C THR A 257 15.19 6.66 -0.93
N GLN A 258 15.79 5.56 -0.44
CA GLN A 258 15.80 4.30 -1.18
C GLN A 258 14.39 3.72 -1.35
N VAL A 259 13.55 3.77 -0.32
CA VAL A 259 12.14 3.32 -0.40
C VAL A 259 11.37 4.15 -1.42
N GLU A 260 11.51 5.49 -1.39
CA GLU A 260 10.86 6.38 -2.36
C GLU A 260 11.25 6.08 -3.81
N VAL A 261 12.55 5.87 -4.04
CA VAL A 261 13.07 5.53 -5.38
C VAL A 261 12.51 4.19 -5.86
N PHE A 262 12.42 3.20 -4.97
CA PHE A 262 11.81 1.90 -5.29
C PHE A 262 10.33 2.04 -5.63
N ASP A 263 9.54 2.68 -4.78
CA ASP A 263 8.10 2.85 -4.98
C ASP A 263 7.81 3.64 -6.26
N THR A 264 8.43 4.80 -6.41
CA THR A 264 8.26 5.66 -7.60
C THR A 264 8.74 4.96 -8.87
N GLY A 265 9.87 4.23 -8.81
CA GLY A 265 10.39 3.46 -9.92
C GLY A 265 9.41 2.38 -10.39
N ILE A 266 8.81 1.63 -9.46
CA ILE A 266 7.80 0.63 -9.79
C ILE A 266 6.51 1.28 -10.29
N ALA A 267 6.08 2.41 -9.73
CA ALA A 267 4.92 3.14 -10.22
C ALA A 267 5.13 3.61 -11.68
N ILE A 268 6.32 4.10 -12.02
CA ILE A 268 6.68 4.46 -13.40
C ILE A 268 6.69 3.24 -14.31
N LEU A 269 7.30 2.12 -13.88
CA LEU A 269 7.29 0.87 -14.65
C LEU A 269 5.85 0.36 -14.86
N ALA A 270 5.00 0.41 -13.84
CA ALA A 270 3.59 0.03 -13.97
C ALA A 270 2.83 0.93 -14.93
N GLY A 271 3.06 2.24 -14.89
CA GLY A 271 2.52 3.18 -15.86
C GLY A 271 2.94 2.86 -17.30
N LEU A 272 4.25 2.59 -17.52
CA LEU A 272 4.81 2.18 -18.81
C LEU A 272 4.39 0.77 -19.25
N MET A 273 4.07 -0.10 -18.31
CA MET A 273 3.57 -1.44 -18.58
C MET A 273 2.11 -1.42 -19.05
N ILE A 274 1.28 -0.58 -18.45
CA ILE A 274 -0.18 -0.63 -18.62
C ILE A 274 -0.68 0.39 -19.63
N ILE A 275 -0.29 1.66 -19.52
CA ILE A 275 -0.81 2.73 -20.37
C ILE A 275 -0.49 2.49 -21.84
N PRO A 276 0.77 2.20 -22.25
CA PRO A 276 1.08 1.93 -23.65
C PRO A 276 0.37 0.68 -24.20
N ALA A 277 0.21 -0.38 -23.36
CA ALA A 277 -0.51 -1.58 -23.79
C ALA A 277 -1.99 -1.30 -24.08
N VAL A 278 -2.65 -0.53 -23.21
CA VAL A 278 -4.06 -0.14 -23.41
C VAL A 278 -4.20 0.83 -24.59
N PHE A 279 -3.30 1.78 -24.77
CA PHE A 279 -3.29 2.67 -25.94
C PHE A 279 -3.13 1.90 -27.25
N SER A 280 -2.23 0.94 -27.29
CA SER A 280 -2.05 0.03 -28.45
C SER A 280 -3.33 -0.73 -28.77
N PHE A 281 -4.07 -1.19 -27.78
CA PHE A 281 -5.32 -1.92 -27.93
C PHE A 281 -6.52 -1.03 -28.29
N SER A 282 -6.62 0.17 -27.70
CA SER A 282 -7.78 1.06 -27.81
C SER A 282 -7.67 2.11 -28.93
N GLY A 283 -6.58 2.09 -29.70
CA GLY A 283 -6.34 3.12 -30.70
C GLY A 283 -6.05 4.51 -30.12
N GLY A 284 -5.55 4.58 -28.88
CA GLY A 284 -5.10 5.83 -28.25
C GLY A 284 -6.12 6.52 -27.35
N ASN A 285 -7.22 5.85 -26.96
CA ASN A 285 -8.21 6.42 -26.05
C ASN A 285 -7.87 6.13 -24.57
N PRO A 286 -7.49 7.15 -23.76
CA PRO A 286 -7.19 6.96 -22.34
C PRO A 286 -8.42 6.60 -21.49
N GLU A 287 -9.64 6.88 -21.93
CA GLU A 287 -10.89 6.58 -21.21
C GLU A 287 -11.19 5.08 -21.13
N THR A 288 -10.51 4.27 -21.93
CA THR A 288 -10.62 2.79 -21.86
C THR A 288 -9.94 2.20 -20.63
N LEU A 289 -9.08 2.94 -19.95
CA LEU A 289 -8.53 2.54 -18.66
C LEU A 289 -9.60 2.67 -17.58
N GLN A 290 -10.22 1.55 -17.22
CA GLN A 290 -11.23 1.49 -16.17
C GLN A 290 -10.61 1.62 -14.77
N ALA A 291 -11.41 2.12 -13.82
CA ALA A 291 -10.98 2.26 -12.43
C ALA A 291 -10.92 0.92 -11.69
N GLY A 292 -10.03 0.85 -10.71
CA GLY A 292 -10.01 -0.23 -9.73
C GLY A 292 -9.73 -1.62 -10.29
N PRO A 293 -10.36 -2.65 -9.73
CA PRO A 293 -10.18 -4.04 -10.15
C PRO A 293 -10.49 -4.29 -11.62
N SER A 294 -11.40 -3.53 -12.22
CA SER A 294 -11.79 -3.68 -13.62
C SER A 294 -10.63 -3.50 -14.59
N LEU A 295 -9.66 -2.62 -14.28
CA LEU A 295 -8.46 -2.50 -15.11
C LEU A 295 -7.70 -3.83 -15.17
N MET A 296 -7.48 -4.46 -14.04
CA MET A 296 -6.63 -5.65 -13.92
C MET A 296 -7.35 -6.94 -14.33
N PHE A 297 -8.64 -7.05 -14.04
CA PHE A 297 -9.38 -8.30 -14.23
C PHE A 297 -10.33 -8.30 -15.44
N ILE A 298 -10.53 -7.16 -16.10
CA ILE A 298 -11.35 -7.06 -17.31
C ILE A 298 -10.51 -6.51 -18.47
N THR A 299 -9.94 -5.29 -18.32
CA THR A 299 -9.26 -4.61 -19.43
C THR A 299 -7.97 -5.32 -19.83
N LEU A 300 -7.06 -5.59 -18.88
CA LEU A 300 -5.77 -6.20 -19.18
C LEU A 300 -5.89 -7.62 -19.75
N PRO A 301 -6.77 -8.52 -19.27
CA PRO A 301 -7.01 -9.81 -19.93
C PRO A 301 -7.40 -9.68 -21.41
N LYS A 302 -8.26 -8.72 -21.78
CA LYS A 302 -8.60 -8.43 -23.19
C LYS A 302 -7.39 -7.96 -24.00
N VAL A 303 -6.59 -7.07 -23.41
CA VAL A 303 -5.33 -6.61 -24.02
C VAL A 303 -4.40 -7.79 -24.26
N PHE A 304 -4.18 -8.64 -23.25
CA PHE A 304 -3.31 -9.81 -23.38
C PHE A 304 -3.85 -10.83 -24.39
N ALA A 305 -5.17 -11.09 -24.41
CA ALA A 305 -5.79 -11.98 -25.40
C ALA A 305 -5.59 -11.52 -26.84
N SER A 306 -5.45 -10.21 -27.08
CA SER A 306 -5.17 -9.64 -28.40
C SER A 306 -3.68 -9.67 -28.80
N MET A 307 -2.77 -10.02 -27.87
CA MET A 307 -1.32 -10.03 -28.10
C MET A 307 -0.81 -11.41 -28.52
N GLY A 308 0.18 -11.46 -29.40
CA GLY A 308 0.76 -12.72 -29.90
C GLY A 308 1.36 -13.64 -28.81
N PHE A 309 1.89 -13.06 -27.72
CA PHE A 309 2.40 -13.78 -26.54
C PHE A 309 1.54 -13.55 -25.30
N GLY A 310 0.24 -13.37 -25.46
CA GLY A 310 -0.69 -12.96 -24.40
C GLY A 310 -0.70 -13.90 -23.20
N THR A 311 -0.67 -15.22 -23.42
CA THR A 311 -0.62 -16.20 -22.32
C THR A 311 0.64 -16.02 -21.46
N ALA A 312 1.81 -15.95 -22.09
CA ALA A 312 3.08 -15.76 -21.37
C ALA A 312 3.14 -14.42 -20.65
N THR A 313 2.68 -13.34 -21.31
CA THR A 313 2.60 -12.00 -20.72
C THR A 313 1.67 -11.98 -19.52
N GLY A 314 0.51 -12.62 -19.62
CA GLY A 314 -0.45 -12.72 -18.52
C GLY A 314 0.11 -13.51 -17.33
N ILE A 315 0.80 -14.63 -17.57
CA ILE A 315 1.48 -15.38 -16.50
C ILE A 315 2.49 -14.50 -15.79
N VAL A 316 3.40 -13.86 -16.52
CA VAL A 316 4.43 -12.98 -15.95
C VAL A 316 3.80 -11.82 -15.18
N PHE A 317 2.77 -11.19 -15.75
CA PHE A 317 2.03 -10.11 -15.11
C PHE A 317 1.35 -10.55 -13.80
N PHE A 318 0.59 -11.64 -13.81
CA PHE A 318 -0.11 -12.09 -12.60
C PHE A 318 0.84 -12.66 -11.52
N ILE A 319 2.01 -13.21 -11.89
CA ILE A 319 3.09 -13.51 -10.93
C ILE A 319 3.59 -12.22 -10.28
N LEU A 320 3.90 -11.19 -11.07
CA LEU A 320 4.34 -9.88 -10.58
C LEU A 320 3.32 -9.29 -9.60
N VAL A 321 2.04 -9.29 -9.98
CA VAL A 321 0.94 -8.79 -9.14
C VAL A 321 0.80 -9.59 -7.85
N LEU A 322 0.93 -10.93 -7.92
CA LEU A 322 0.89 -11.79 -6.73
C LEU A 322 2.03 -11.48 -5.75
N LEU A 323 3.25 -11.28 -6.26
CA LEU A 323 4.39 -10.91 -5.41
C LEU A 323 4.17 -9.55 -4.73
N ALA A 324 3.66 -8.56 -5.47
CA ALA A 324 3.31 -7.24 -4.93
C ALA A 324 2.19 -7.33 -3.87
N ALA A 325 1.16 -8.13 -4.14
CA ALA A 325 0.06 -8.33 -3.20
C ALA A 325 0.52 -9.02 -1.90
N LEU A 326 1.36 -10.06 -2.01
CA LEU A 326 1.85 -10.80 -0.85
C LEU A 326 2.76 -9.94 0.04
N THR A 327 3.69 -9.17 -0.53
CA THR A 327 4.60 -8.32 0.27
C THR A 327 3.84 -7.26 1.06
N SER A 328 2.83 -6.64 0.46
CA SER A 328 1.98 -5.64 1.13
C SER A 328 1.06 -6.29 2.18
N ALA A 329 0.40 -7.42 1.88
CA ALA A 329 -0.46 -8.12 2.82
C ALA A 329 0.31 -8.60 4.07
N VAL A 330 1.53 -9.11 3.87
CA VAL A 330 2.42 -9.53 4.96
C VAL A 330 2.80 -8.34 5.86
N SER A 331 3.03 -7.15 5.30
CA SER A 331 3.36 -5.95 6.06
C SER A 331 2.17 -5.44 6.91
N LEU A 332 0.97 -5.47 6.34
CA LEU A 332 -0.28 -5.15 7.05
C LEU A 332 -0.54 -6.14 8.19
N MET A 333 -0.36 -7.44 7.91
CA MET A 333 -0.53 -8.50 8.89
C MET A 333 0.49 -8.39 10.03
N GLU A 334 1.76 -8.11 9.73
CA GLU A 334 2.82 -7.92 10.73
C GLU A 334 2.52 -6.75 11.66
N THR A 335 2.02 -5.65 11.12
CA THR A 335 1.64 -4.47 11.92
C THR A 335 0.53 -4.80 12.90
N SER A 336 -0.48 -5.52 12.44
CA SER A 336 -1.60 -5.97 13.28
C SER A 336 -1.14 -6.91 14.38
N VAL A 337 -0.34 -7.93 14.03
CA VAL A 337 0.23 -8.91 14.98
C VAL A 337 1.12 -8.21 16.00
N SER A 338 2.01 -7.30 15.54
CA SER A 338 2.89 -6.53 16.43
C SER A 338 2.10 -5.68 17.44
N THR A 339 1.00 -5.07 16.98
CA THR A 339 0.12 -4.30 17.87
C THR A 339 -0.53 -5.17 18.93
N PHE A 340 -1.06 -6.34 18.55
CA PHE A 340 -1.63 -7.27 19.54
C PHE A 340 -0.58 -7.81 20.50
N MET A 341 0.66 -8.05 20.05
CA MET A 341 1.75 -8.46 20.96
C MET A 341 2.05 -7.38 22.01
N ASP A 342 2.07 -6.11 21.60
CA ASP A 342 2.36 -4.99 22.50
C ASP A 342 1.22 -4.72 23.49
N GLU A 343 -0.04 -4.76 23.03
CA GLU A 343 -1.20 -4.39 23.86
C GLU A 343 -1.74 -5.53 24.72
N LEU A 344 -1.76 -6.76 24.17
CA LEU A 344 -2.29 -7.92 24.88
C LEU A 344 -1.20 -8.71 25.63
N HIS A 345 0.08 -8.41 25.37
CA HIS A 345 1.24 -9.15 25.90
C HIS A 345 1.17 -10.66 25.62
N TRP A 346 0.57 -11.04 24.49
CA TRP A 346 0.44 -12.42 24.04
C TRP A 346 1.65 -12.84 23.20
N SER A 347 1.87 -14.16 23.15
CA SER A 347 2.88 -14.72 22.26
C SER A 347 2.49 -14.48 20.78
N ARG A 348 3.49 -14.35 19.91
CA ARG A 348 3.30 -14.15 18.46
C ARG A 348 2.29 -15.13 17.85
N LYS A 349 2.38 -16.44 18.20
CA LYS A 349 1.47 -17.46 17.66
C LYS A 349 0.00 -17.18 18.02
N LYS A 350 -0.28 -16.73 19.26
CA LYS A 350 -1.62 -16.37 19.70
C LYS A 350 -2.13 -15.13 18.97
N CYS A 351 -1.28 -14.10 18.79
CA CYS A 351 -1.63 -12.87 18.05
C CYS A 351 -1.86 -13.16 16.57
N CYS A 352 -1.05 -14.02 15.94
CA CYS A 352 -1.30 -14.49 14.58
C CYS A 352 -2.65 -15.21 14.46
N GLY A 353 -2.98 -16.10 15.41
CA GLY A 353 -4.27 -16.79 15.46
C GLY A 353 -5.46 -15.82 15.57
N LEU A 354 -5.37 -14.81 16.46
CA LEU A 354 -6.39 -13.78 16.58
C LEU A 354 -6.58 -13.01 15.25
N MET A 355 -5.47 -12.62 14.63
CA MET A 355 -5.56 -11.87 13.36
C MET A 355 -6.10 -12.73 12.22
N VAL A 356 -5.84 -14.05 12.21
CA VAL A 356 -6.45 -14.98 11.24
C VAL A 356 -7.97 -15.03 11.42
N VAL A 357 -8.46 -15.08 12.67
CA VAL A 357 -9.93 -15.04 12.93
C VAL A 357 -10.53 -13.74 12.39
N ILE A 358 -9.90 -12.59 12.67
CA ILE A 358 -10.36 -11.29 12.13
C ILE A 358 -10.33 -11.31 10.60
N MET A 359 -9.25 -11.81 10.00
CA MET A 359 -9.08 -11.88 8.55
C MET A 359 -10.13 -12.77 7.91
N ILE A 360 -10.44 -13.94 8.49
CA ILE A 360 -11.48 -14.82 7.97
C ILE A 360 -12.86 -14.15 8.09
N VAL A 361 -13.24 -13.62 9.25
CA VAL A 361 -14.57 -13.02 9.46
C VAL A 361 -14.80 -11.84 8.51
N LEU A 362 -13.88 -10.87 8.46
CA LEU A 362 -14.04 -9.68 7.62
C LEU A 362 -13.75 -9.95 6.14
N GLY A 363 -12.83 -10.88 5.85
CA GLY A 363 -12.50 -11.28 4.49
C GLY A 363 -13.61 -12.09 3.84
N THR A 364 -14.27 -13.00 4.56
CA THR A 364 -15.46 -13.71 4.08
C THR A 364 -16.60 -12.74 3.77
N ALA A 365 -16.82 -11.72 4.63
CA ALA A 365 -17.80 -10.68 4.34
C ALA A 365 -17.47 -9.93 3.04
N SER A 366 -16.17 -9.62 2.81
CA SER A 366 -15.70 -8.95 1.59
C SER A 366 -15.77 -9.87 0.36
N SER A 367 -15.38 -11.13 0.51
CA SER A 367 -15.36 -12.14 -0.56
C SER A 367 -16.77 -12.48 -1.05
N MET A 368 -17.70 -12.68 -0.12
CA MET A 368 -19.11 -12.99 -0.44
C MET A 368 -19.97 -11.76 -0.74
N GLY A 369 -19.42 -10.55 -0.58
CA GLY A 369 -20.12 -9.28 -0.75
C GLY A 369 -20.59 -8.98 -2.17
N TYR A 370 -20.09 -9.70 -3.17
CA TYR A 370 -20.54 -9.64 -4.58
C TYR A 370 -21.49 -10.78 -4.96
N GLY A 371 -21.73 -11.74 -4.07
CA GLY A 371 -22.57 -12.90 -4.29
C GLY A 371 -23.61 -13.07 -3.19
N LEU A 372 -23.41 -14.03 -2.28
CA LEU A 372 -24.36 -14.40 -1.23
C LEU A 372 -24.75 -13.22 -0.32
N LEU A 373 -23.86 -12.28 -0.04
CA LEU A 373 -24.08 -11.13 0.83
C LEU A 373 -24.31 -9.81 0.05
N ASP A 374 -24.52 -9.86 -1.27
CA ASP A 374 -24.71 -8.66 -2.11
C ASP A 374 -25.94 -7.83 -1.72
N PHE A 375 -26.91 -8.43 -1.04
CA PHE A 375 -28.09 -7.72 -0.53
C PHE A 375 -27.76 -6.77 0.65
N ILE A 376 -26.59 -6.90 1.27
CA ILE A 376 -26.15 -6.02 2.36
C ILE A 376 -25.31 -4.89 1.75
N ARG A 377 -25.88 -3.67 1.77
CA ARG A 377 -25.21 -2.47 1.28
C ARG A 377 -25.07 -1.45 2.41
N ILE A 378 -23.83 -1.08 2.74
CA ILE A 378 -23.51 -0.06 3.76
C ILE A 378 -23.22 1.24 3.02
N PHE A 379 -24.06 2.26 3.20
CA PHE A 379 -24.02 3.50 2.40
C PHE A 379 -24.04 3.25 0.87
N GLY A 380 -24.76 2.22 0.43
CA GLY A 380 -24.82 1.83 -0.99
C GLY A 380 -23.61 1.02 -1.49
N MET A 381 -22.62 0.79 -0.66
CA MET A 381 -21.39 0.05 -0.99
C MET A 381 -21.48 -1.40 -0.50
N ASN A 382 -20.84 -2.34 -1.21
CA ASN A 382 -20.58 -3.68 -0.70
C ASN A 382 -19.54 -3.65 0.43
N PHE A 383 -19.27 -4.78 1.06
CA PHE A 383 -18.31 -4.83 2.19
C PHE A 383 -16.89 -4.43 1.80
N LEU A 384 -16.38 -4.87 0.64
CA LEU A 384 -15.04 -4.56 0.19
C LEU A 384 -14.89 -3.05 -0.03
N ASP A 385 -15.80 -2.45 -0.80
CA ASP A 385 -15.79 -1.02 -1.10
C ASP A 385 -15.98 -0.18 0.16
N PHE A 386 -16.82 -0.64 1.10
CA PHE A 386 -17.02 0.03 2.39
C PHE A 386 -15.75 0.02 3.25
N PHE A 387 -15.06 -1.13 3.37
CA PHE A 387 -13.80 -1.18 4.13
C PHE A 387 -12.69 -0.36 3.45
N ASP A 388 -12.60 -0.40 2.13
CA ASP A 388 -11.67 0.42 1.37
C ASP A 388 -11.93 1.91 1.59
N PHE A 389 -13.18 2.34 1.47
CA PHE A 389 -13.58 3.71 1.75
C PHE A 389 -13.26 4.14 3.19
N MET A 390 -13.66 3.36 4.18
CA MET A 390 -13.44 3.68 5.60
C MET A 390 -11.95 3.81 5.91
N THR A 391 -11.14 2.88 5.44
CA THR A 391 -9.71 2.89 5.74
C THR A 391 -8.96 3.98 4.96
N ASN A 392 -9.12 4.04 3.65
CA ASN A 392 -8.31 4.92 2.79
C ASN A 392 -8.81 6.37 2.78
N SER A 393 -10.13 6.56 2.74
CA SER A 393 -10.71 7.90 2.58
C SER A 393 -10.94 8.63 3.89
N VAL A 394 -11.15 7.90 5.01
CA VAL A 394 -11.48 8.49 6.31
C VAL A 394 -10.36 8.27 7.33
N MET A 395 -10.03 7.01 7.63
CA MET A 395 -9.15 6.70 8.76
C MET A 395 -7.70 7.09 8.51
N MET A 396 -7.14 6.85 7.31
CA MET A 396 -5.74 7.18 7.02
C MET A 396 -5.43 8.68 7.13
N PRO A 397 -6.20 9.61 6.54
CA PRO A 397 -5.96 11.04 6.73
C PRO A 397 -6.05 11.47 8.20
N LEU A 398 -6.99 10.91 8.96
CA LEU A 398 -7.12 11.17 10.40
C LEU A 398 -5.92 10.63 11.19
N ALA A 399 -5.44 9.42 10.88
CA ALA A 399 -4.29 8.80 11.51
C ALA A 399 -3.00 9.60 11.26
N ALA A 400 -2.80 10.07 10.01
CA ALA A 400 -1.66 10.92 9.68
C ALA A 400 -1.75 12.29 10.36
N LEU A 401 -2.94 12.86 10.44
CA LEU A 401 -3.14 14.12 11.16
C LEU A 401 -2.82 13.94 12.66
N ALA A 402 -3.24 12.83 13.26
CA ALA A 402 -2.88 12.48 14.63
C ALA A 402 -1.36 12.34 14.81
N THR A 403 -0.65 11.75 13.84
CA THR A 403 0.82 11.67 13.80
C THR A 403 1.44 13.09 13.75
N CYS A 404 0.94 13.96 12.89
CA CYS A 404 1.41 15.34 12.81
C CYS A 404 1.18 16.09 14.15
N ILE A 405 0.02 15.93 14.77
CA ILE A 405 -0.30 16.54 16.08
C ILE A 405 0.65 16.01 17.16
N LEU A 406 0.91 14.69 17.20
CA LEU A 406 1.86 14.08 18.13
C LEU A 406 3.24 14.72 18.00
N ILE A 407 3.74 14.88 16.77
CA ILE A 407 5.04 15.48 16.51
C ILE A 407 5.05 16.96 16.92
N LEU A 408 4.04 17.73 16.49
CA LEU A 408 4.05 19.18 16.68
C LEU A 408 3.79 19.60 18.13
N ARG A 409 3.00 18.84 18.90
CA ARG A 409 2.55 19.21 20.25
C ARG A 409 3.27 18.49 21.38
N VAL A 410 3.85 17.32 21.12
CA VAL A 410 4.38 16.44 22.19
C VAL A 410 5.86 16.14 22.01
N VAL A 411 6.25 15.53 20.89
CA VAL A 411 7.65 15.13 20.63
C VAL A 411 8.52 16.36 20.32
N GLY A 412 7.97 17.31 19.61
CA GLY A 412 8.67 18.47 19.07
C GLY A 412 9.50 18.13 17.82
N ILE A 413 9.56 19.08 16.88
CA ILE A 413 10.33 18.91 15.63
C ILE A 413 11.84 18.67 15.93
N ASP A 414 12.37 19.35 16.95
CA ASP A 414 13.76 19.17 17.35
C ASP A 414 14.05 17.81 17.96
N GLY A 415 13.08 17.21 18.66
CA GLY A 415 13.14 15.83 19.13
C GLY A 415 13.26 14.84 17.96
N MET A 416 12.43 15.02 16.92
CA MET A 416 12.48 14.22 15.70
C MET A 416 13.82 14.38 14.97
N VAL A 417 14.30 15.62 14.85
CA VAL A 417 15.61 15.90 14.21
C VAL A 417 16.74 15.22 14.94
N LYS A 418 16.78 15.32 16.28
CA LYS A 418 17.80 14.66 17.10
C LYS A 418 17.79 13.14 16.92
N GLU A 419 16.61 12.54 16.84
CA GLU A 419 16.49 11.08 16.58
C GLU A 419 17.06 10.71 15.22
N ILE A 420 16.74 11.45 14.17
CA ILE A 420 17.22 11.18 12.82
C ILE A 420 18.75 11.37 12.74
N GLU A 421 19.27 12.40 13.38
CA GLU A 421 20.71 12.73 13.41
C GLU A 421 21.54 11.75 14.25
N GLN A 422 20.96 10.82 14.99
CA GLN A 422 21.73 9.81 15.75
C GLN A 422 22.59 8.92 14.87
N SER A 423 22.15 8.63 13.66
CA SER A 423 22.81 7.68 12.75
C SER A 423 23.58 8.36 11.61
N SER A 424 23.19 9.58 11.22
CA SER A 424 23.81 10.31 10.09
C SER A 424 23.38 11.78 10.08
N PRO A 425 24.15 12.68 9.43
CA PRO A 425 23.75 14.07 9.26
C PRO A 425 22.43 14.19 8.48
N PHE A 426 21.45 14.92 9.01
CA PHE A 426 20.16 15.12 8.37
C PHE A 426 20.23 16.22 7.28
N ARG A 427 20.39 15.81 6.02
CA ARG A 427 20.62 16.73 4.89
C ARG A 427 19.40 17.57 4.53
N ARG A 428 18.19 16.94 4.50
CA ARG A 428 16.94 17.61 4.15
C ARG A 428 16.19 18.19 5.36
N LYS A 429 16.90 18.55 6.43
CA LYS A 429 16.34 19.07 7.69
C LYS A 429 15.42 20.28 7.51
N LYS A 430 15.78 21.24 6.63
CA LYS A 430 14.96 22.43 6.35
C LYS A 430 13.62 22.04 5.71
N LEU A 431 13.64 21.15 4.70
CA LEU A 431 12.46 20.63 4.04
C LEU A 431 11.56 19.91 5.06
N TYR A 432 12.12 19.03 5.89
CA TYR A 432 11.39 18.33 6.94
C TYR A 432 10.64 19.29 7.86
N ARG A 433 11.33 20.31 8.39
CA ARG A 433 10.74 21.29 9.31
C ARG A 433 9.58 22.07 8.70
N VAL A 434 9.72 22.51 7.45
CA VAL A 434 8.70 23.28 6.75
C VAL A 434 7.49 22.41 6.43
N PHE A 435 7.72 21.21 5.89
CA PHE A 435 6.64 20.33 5.46
C PHE A 435 5.84 19.80 6.64
N ILE A 436 6.48 19.30 7.71
CA ILE A 436 5.74 18.75 8.86
C ILE A 436 4.94 19.83 9.60
N LYS A 437 5.44 21.08 9.62
CA LYS A 437 4.81 22.17 10.35
C LYS A 437 3.62 22.79 9.61
N TYR A 438 3.72 22.94 8.28
CA TYR A 438 2.75 23.71 7.50
C TYR A 438 2.06 22.87 6.43
N PHE A 439 2.82 22.23 5.56
CA PHE A 439 2.24 21.55 4.38
C PHE A 439 1.51 20.26 4.74
N ALA A 440 2.08 19.42 5.60
CA ALA A 440 1.48 18.14 5.94
C ALA A 440 0.07 18.30 6.54
N PRO A 441 -0.17 19.12 7.58
CA PRO A 441 -1.53 19.30 8.11
C PRO A 441 -2.51 19.83 7.07
N ILE A 442 -2.10 20.79 6.22
CA ILE A 442 -2.95 21.37 5.18
C ILE A 442 -3.34 20.33 4.14
N CYS A 443 -2.36 19.58 3.59
CA CYS A 443 -2.62 18.52 2.61
C CYS A 443 -3.55 17.43 3.17
N LEU A 444 -3.35 17.04 4.44
CA LEU A 444 -4.20 16.03 5.08
C LEU A 444 -5.65 16.50 5.26
N ILE A 445 -5.86 17.76 5.60
CA ILE A 445 -7.21 18.35 5.68
C ILE A 445 -7.84 18.37 4.27
N ILE A 446 -7.09 18.75 3.23
CA ILE A 446 -7.59 18.75 1.85
C ILE A 446 -7.99 17.32 1.43
N ILE A 447 -7.17 16.30 1.72
CA ILE A 447 -7.50 14.91 1.40
C ILE A 447 -8.80 14.50 2.12
N LEU A 448 -8.92 14.78 3.41
CA LEU A 448 -10.09 14.41 4.19
C LEU A 448 -11.36 15.09 3.65
N LEU A 449 -11.29 16.39 3.37
CA LEU A 449 -12.43 17.13 2.83
C LEU A 449 -12.82 16.67 1.44
N SER A 450 -11.84 16.41 0.55
CA SER A 450 -12.13 15.90 -0.79
C SER A 450 -12.70 14.48 -0.76
N SER A 451 -12.25 13.62 0.16
CA SER A 451 -12.82 12.29 0.35
C SER A 451 -14.27 12.35 0.80
N ILE A 452 -14.58 13.22 1.76
CA ILE A 452 -15.96 13.43 2.22
C ILE A 452 -16.83 14.00 1.08
N ALA A 453 -16.33 14.99 0.34
CA ALA A 453 -17.04 15.58 -0.80
C ALA A 453 -17.33 14.58 -1.92
N ASN A 454 -16.40 13.63 -2.16
CA ASN A 454 -16.60 12.54 -3.11
C ASN A 454 -17.75 11.60 -2.69
N VAL A 455 -17.83 11.23 -1.41
CA VAL A 455 -18.91 10.38 -0.88
C VAL A 455 -20.26 11.08 -0.92
N LEU A 456 -20.27 12.38 -0.68
CA LEU A 456 -21.48 13.19 -0.78
C LEU A 456 -21.91 13.47 -2.24
N GLY A 457 -21.16 12.97 -3.23
CA GLY A 457 -21.44 13.20 -4.65
C GLY A 457 -21.19 14.63 -5.12
N ILE A 458 -20.50 15.45 -4.33
CA ILE A 458 -20.17 16.85 -4.67
C ILE A 458 -19.07 16.90 -5.73
N ILE A 459 -18.13 15.95 -5.66
CA ILE A 459 -17.04 15.74 -6.63
C ILE A 459 -16.96 14.27 -7.00
N SER A 460 -16.48 13.96 -8.22
CA SER A 460 -16.18 12.58 -8.65
C SER A 460 -14.67 12.38 -8.75
N MET A 461 -14.13 11.52 -7.92
CA MET A 461 -12.71 11.12 -7.98
C MET A 461 -12.51 9.78 -8.68
#